data_1c9072e59f7c9c7cb6bb16b741bb220e
#
_entry.id   1c9072e59f7c9c7cb6bb16b741bb220e
#
_cell.length_a   1.000
_cell.length_b   1.000
_cell.length_c   1.000
_cell.angle_alpha   90.00
_cell.angle_beta   90.00
_cell.angle_gamma   90.00
#
_symmetry.space_group_name_H-M   'P 1'
#
loop_
_entity.id
_entity.type
_entity.pdbx_description
1 polymer ?
#
loop_
_entity_poly.entity_id
_entity_poly.type
_entity_poly.pdbx_seq_one_letter_code
_entity_poly.pdbx_strand_id
1 'polypeptide(L)'
;MDFHQLQYFVAIAESGSITAAAKKLFLSQPPLSMQMKRLEKELGCVLFLRGAREVQLTEAGKLLYTRAKSMLELRRITEEELAVCSEQTSGTIRLGVISSVGCSLLPQWLKSFHLQYPQIHFSLYESDTYQILEKLHQDRVELALVRSPFSAEGIQKVSLQTESLIAVGHHSFFSDADTISLQELAERPLIIYRRWEHILNQTFRTLELPVSYFCVNEDARTTVYWADAGLGIGTVSYTHLTLPTKRIV
;
A
#
# COMPACT_ATOMS: atom_id res chain seq x y z
N MET A 1 4.51 -21.49 -23.53
CA MET A 1 4.75 -20.25 -22.75
C MET A 1 5.81 -20.52 -21.71
N ASP A 2 6.88 -19.75 -21.67
CA ASP A 2 7.98 -19.86 -20.72
C ASP A 2 8.28 -18.51 -20.05
N PHE A 3 9.13 -18.51 -19.01
CA PHE A 3 9.44 -17.30 -18.26
C PHE A 3 10.17 -16.22 -19.06
N HIS A 4 10.98 -16.59 -20.04
CA HIS A 4 11.65 -15.62 -20.92
C HIS A 4 10.64 -14.93 -21.83
N GLN A 5 9.69 -15.67 -22.36
CA GLN A 5 8.59 -15.10 -23.15
C GLN A 5 7.76 -14.12 -22.31
N LEU A 6 7.48 -14.45 -21.04
CA LEU A 6 6.77 -13.55 -20.11
C LEU A 6 7.59 -12.29 -19.80
N GLN A 7 8.90 -12.42 -19.56
CA GLN A 7 9.80 -11.27 -19.36
C GLN A 7 9.81 -10.34 -20.59
N TYR A 8 9.93 -10.91 -21.78
CA TYR A 8 9.90 -10.15 -23.03
C TYR A 8 8.57 -9.45 -23.25
N PHE A 9 7.47 -10.16 -22.99
CA PHE A 9 6.13 -9.61 -23.09
C PHE A 9 5.93 -8.41 -22.14
N VAL A 10 6.29 -8.55 -20.88
CA VAL A 10 6.19 -7.48 -19.88
C VAL A 10 7.09 -6.29 -20.26
N ALA A 11 8.32 -6.53 -20.69
CA ALA A 11 9.23 -5.48 -21.12
C ALA A 11 8.69 -4.68 -22.32
N ILE A 12 8.03 -5.33 -23.29
CA ILE A 12 7.41 -4.66 -24.44
C ILE A 12 6.20 -3.85 -23.98
N ALA A 13 5.36 -4.40 -23.12
CA ALA A 13 4.19 -3.72 -22.60
C ALA A 13 4.56 -2.44 -21.82
N GLU A 14 5.60 -2.51 -21.00
CA GLU A 14 6.10 -1.37 -20.22
C GLU A 14 6.81 -0.30 -21.08
N SER A 15 7.48 -0.74 -22.15
CA SER A 15 8.24 0.16 -23.03
C SER A 15 7.37 0.80 -24.13
N GLY A 16 6.16 0.29 -24.36
CA GLY A 16 5.27 0.72 -25.46
C GLY A 16 5.83 0.49 -26.86
N SER A 17 7.00 -0.16 -26.99
CA SER A 17 7.71 -0.38 -28.25
C SER A 17 8.61 -1.60 -28.19
N ILE A 18 8.51 -2.48 -29.22
CA ILE A 18 9.38 -3.65 -29.32
C ILE A 18 10.86 -3.25 -29.45
N THR A 19 11.15 -2.17 -30.16
CA THR A 19 12.52 -1.67 -30.33
C THR A 19 13.10 -1.13 -29.03
N ALA A 20 12.30 -0.40 -28.24
CA ALA A 20 12.71 0.12 -26.93
C ALA A 20 12.94 -1.03 -25.93
N ALA A 21 12.03 -2.01 -25.90
CA ALA A 21 12.18 -3.20 -25.09
C ALA A 21 13.43 -4.02 -25.46
N ALA A 22 13.71 -4.20 -26.75
CA ALA A 22 14.89 -4.90 -27.21
C ALA A 22 16.18 -4.23 -26.70
N LYS A 23 16.27 -2.89 -26.77
CA LYS A 23 17.39 -2.13 -26.21
C LYS A 23 17.53 -2.35 -24.70
N LYS A 24 16.42 -2.28 -23.95
CA LYS A 24 16.38 -2.50 -22.48
C LYS A 24 16.85 -3.91 -22.11
N LEU A 25 16.57 -4.90 -22.96
CA LEU A 25 16.91 -6.31 -22.76
C LEU A 25 18.27 -6.70 -23.36
N PHE A 26 19.00 -5.76 -23.95
CA PHE A 26 20.28 -6.02 -24.68
C PHE A 26 20.12 -7.05 -25.79
N LEU A 27 18.96 -7.03 -26.46
CA LEU A 27 18.64 -7.90 -27.60
C LEU A 27 18.47 -7.12 -28.90
N SER A 28 18.54 -7.80 -30.04
CA SER A 28 18.06 -7.24 -31.30
C SER A 28 16.53 -7.41 -31.44
N GLN A 29 15.88 -6.49 -32.14
CA GLN A 29 14.42 -6.44 -32.29
C GLN A 29 13.83 -7.70 -32.99
N PRO A 30 14.47 -8.31 -34.05
CA PRO A 30 13.87 -9.45 -34.77
C PRO A 30 13.57 -10.67 -33.86
N PRO A 31 14.53 -11.19 -33.05
CA PRO A 31 14.25 -12.32 -32.18
C PRO A 31 13.16 -12.01 -31.14
N LEU A 32 13.12 -10.79 -30.59
CA LEU A 32 12.08 -10.39 -29.64
C LEU A 32 10.68 -10.41 -30.25
N SER A 33 10.56 -9.87 -31.48
CA SER A 33 9.30 -9.90 -32.24
C SER A 33 8.86 -11.32 -32.59
N MET A 34 9.82 -12.21 -32.91
CA MET A 34 9.54 -13.62 -33.21
C MET A 34 9.04 -14.37 -31.96
N GLN A 35 9.64 -14.13 -30.80
CA GLN A 35 9.19 -14.73 -29.54
C GLN A 35 7.76 -14.30 -29.18
N MET A 36 7.40 -13.05 -29.43
CA MET A 36 6.01 -12.59 -29.19
C MET A 36 5.01 -13.25 -30.14
N LYS A 37 5.35 -13.38 -31.41
CA LYS A 37 4.50 -14.12 -32.38
C LYS A 37 4.32 -15.59 -31.96
N ARG A 38 5.38 -16.21 -31.44
CA ARG A 38 5.33 -17.58 -30.94
C ARG A 38 4.42 -17.69 -29.73
N LEU A 39 4.54 -16.76 -28.77
CA LEU A 39 3.69 -16.68 -27.59
C LEU A 39 2.22 -16.51 -27.97
N GLU A 40 1.88 -15.57 -28.84
CA GLU A 40 0.53 -15.35 -29.36
C GLU A 40 -0.05 -16.61 -30.02
N LYS A 41 0.78 -17.31 -30.80
CA LYS A 41 0.40 -18.58 -31.46
C LYS A 41 0.12 -19.70 -30.43
N GLU A 42 0.97 -19.82 -29.40
CA GLU A 42 0.81 -20.82 -28.34
C GLU A 42 -0.45 -20.57 -27.51
N LEU A 43 -0.76 -19.31 -27.24
CA LEU A 43 -1.94 -18.93 -26.45
C LEU A 43 -3.22 -18.83 -27.30
N GLY A 44 -3.12 -18.86 -28.61
CA GLY A 44 -4.25 -18.76 -29.53
C GLY A 44 -4.93 -17.39 -29.54
N CYS A 45 -4.27 -16.35 -29.06
CA CYS A 45 -4.82 -15.00 -29.00
C CYS A 45 -3.78 -13.92 -29.29
N VAL A 46 -4.23 -12.78 -29.81
CA VAL A 46 -3.41 -11.60 -30.07
C VAL A 46 -3.27 -10.83 -28.75
N LEU A 47 -2.04 -10.53 -28.37
CA LEU A 47 -1.72 -9.82 -27.13
C LEU A 47 -1.47 -8.33 -27.36
N PHE A 48 -1.00 -7.99 -28.56
CA PHE A 48 -0.63 -6.62 -28.91
C PHE A 48 -1.43 -6.10 -30.11
N LEU A 49 -1.98 -4.91 -30.00
CA LEU A 49 -2.44 -4.10 -31.13
C LEU A 49 -1.22 -3.38 -31.70
N ARG A 50 -0.92 -3.65 -32.97
CA ARG A 50 0.22 -3.06 -33.68
C ARG A 50 -0.19 -1.74 -34.33
N GLY A 51 0.15 -0.62 -33.72
CA GLY A 51 0.09 0.69 -34.33
C GLY A 51 1.39 1.03 -35.10
N ALA A 52 1.37 2.10 -35.89
CA ALA A 52 2.54 2.52 -36.70
C ALA A 52 3.74 2.97 -35.83
N ARG A 53 3.55 3.36 -34.57
CA ARG A 53 4.60 3.89 -33.67
C ARG A 53 4.56 3.32 -32.26
N GLU A 54 3.43 2.79 -31.81
CA GLU A 54 3.24 2.29 -30.43
C GLU A 54 2.59 0.91 -30.42
N VAL A 55 2.93 0.14 -29.40
CA VAL A 55 2.36 -1.18 -29.12
C VAL A 55 1.40 -1.02 -27.95
N GLN A 56 0.12 -1.33 -28.16
CA GLN A 56 -0.90 -1.31 -27.12
C GLN A 56 -1.35 -2.74 -26.80
N LEU A 57 -1.74 -2.97 -25.55
CA LEU A 57 -2.26 -4.27 -25.13
C LEU A 57 -3.72 -4.45 -25.58
N THR A 58 -4.05 -5.65 -26.07
CA THR A 58 -5.44 -6.13 -26.20
C THR A 58 -6.00 -6.44 -24.80
N GLU A 59 -7.29 -6.75 -24.68
CA GLU A 59 -7.87 -7.23 -23.42
C GLU A 59 -7.17 -8.53 -22.93
N ALA A 60 -6.90 -9.47 -23.83
CA ALA A 60 -6.07 -10.65 -23.53
C ALA A 60 -4.66 -10.26 -23.08
N GLY A 61 -4.06 -9.26 -23.72
CA GLY A 61 -2.77 -8.71 -23.33
C GLY A 61 -2.78 -8.09 -21.94
N LYS A 62 -3.79 -7.32 -21.57
CA LYS A 62 -3.94 -6.73 -20.21
C LYS A 62 -4.07 -7.83 -19.14
N LEU A 63 -4.87 -8.86 -19.42
CA LEU A 63 -5.00 -10.00 -18.53
C LEU A 63 -3.66 -10.72 -18.36
N LEU A 64 -2.99 -11.03 -19.47
CA LEU A 64 -1.68 -11.68 -19.41
C LEU A 64 -0.64 -10.80 -18.70
N TYR A 65 -0.66 -9.47 -18.91
CA TYR A 65 0.29 -8.55 -18.26
C TYR A 65 0.20 -8.65 -16.72
N THR A 66 -1.01 -8.61 -16.19
CA THR A 66 -1.24 -8.75 -14.75
C THR A 66 -0.72 -10.11 -14.24
N ARG A 67 -1.06 -11.19 -14.94
CA ARG A 67 -0.65 -12.55 -14.54
C ARG A 67 0.84 -12.79 -14.72
N ALA A 68 1.43 -12.30 -15.81
CA ALA A 68 2.85 -12.42 -16.08
C ALA A 68 3.70 -11.74 -15.01
N LYS A 69 3.29 -10.54 -14.55
CA LYS A 69 3.97 -9.86 -13.43
C LYS A 69 3.93 -10.68 -12.15
N SER A 70 2.79 -11.28 -11.84
CA SER A 70 2.66 -12.15 -10.65
C SER A 70 3.51 -13.43 -10.78
N MET A 71 3.53 -14.08 -11.95
CA MET A 71 4.33 -15.29 -12.20
C MET A 71 5.84 -15.01 -12.14
N LEU A 72 6.29 -13.89 -12.70
CA LEU A 72 7.71 -13.50 -12.67
C LEU A 72 8.16 -13.14 -11.26
N GLU A 73 7.29 -12.50 -10.49
CA GLU A 73 7.55 -12.18 -9.09
C GLU A 73 7.59 -13.44 -8.22
N LEU A 74 6.63 -14.35 -8.39
CA LEU A 74 6.63 -15.63 -7.66
C LEU A 74 7.90 -16.46 -7.97
N ARG A 75 8.32 -16.49 -9.24
CA ARG A 75 9.59 -17.13 -9.62
C ARG A 75 10.77 -16.51 -8.87
N ARG A 76 10.90 -15.18 -8.87
CA ARG A 76 11.96 -14.45 -8.14
C ARG A 76 11.98 -14.80 -6.67
N ILE A 77 10.78 -14.79 -6.04
CA ILE A 77 10.60 -15.17 -4.64
C ILE A 77 11.08 -16.60 -4.38
N THR A 78 10.65 -17.54 -5.24
CA THR A 78 11.05 -18.96 -5.11
C THR A 78 12.56 -19.14 -5.23
N GLU A 79 13.22 -18.44 -6.18
CA GLU A 79 14.67 -18.48 -6.34
C GLU A 79 15.39 -17.93 -5.08
N GLU A 80 14.86 -16.84 -4.47
CA GLU A 80 15.37 -16.26 -3.22
C GLU A 80 15.17 -17.20 -2.02
N GLU A 81 13.99 -17.81 -1.88
CA GLU A 81 13.68 -18.76 -0.80
C GLU A 81 14.58 -20.01 -0.87
N LEU A 82 14.79 -20.53 -2.06
CA LEU A 82 15.71 -21.68 -2.26
C LEU A 82 17.17 -21.33 -1.96
N ALA A 83 17.61 -20.11 -2.26
CA ALA A 83 18.94 -19.64 -1.90
C ALA A 83 19.14 -19.54 -0.38
N VAL A 84 18.08 -19.26 0.38
CA VAL A 84 18.09 -19.20 1.85
C VAL A 84 18.14 -20.61 2.49
N CYS A 85 17.67 -21.64 1.82
CA CYS A 85 17.72 -23.03 2.34
C CYS A 85 19.15 -23.56 2.56
N SER A 86 20.18 -22.87 2.11
CA SER A 86 21.59 -23.21 2.32
C SER A 86 22.24 -22.43 3.47
N GLU A 87 21.94 -22.83 4.71
CA GLU A 87 22.79 -22.70 5.93
C GLU A 87 22.82 -21.39 6.73
N GLN A 88 22.15 -20.29 6.40
CA GLN A 88 22.10 -19.13 7.32
C GLN A 88 20.70 -18.48 7.32
N THR A 89 20.27 -18.04 8.51
CA THR A 89 19.05 -17.22 8.68
C THR A 89 19.27 -15.87 8.01
N SER A 90 19.22 -15.85 6.68
CA SER A 90 19.40 -14.65 5.84
C SER A 90 18.27 -14.61 4.82
N GLY A 91 17.95 -13.44 4.31
CA GLY A 91 16.91 -13.28 3.31
C GLY A 91 16.24 -11.91 3.38
N THR A 92 15.16 -11.73 2.62
CA THR A 92 14.40 -10.48 2.61
C THR A 92 12.95 -10.77 2.97
N ILE A 93 12.46 -10.18 4.05
CA ILE A 93 11.05 -10.20 4.43
C ILE A 93 10.33 -9.05 3.71
N ARG A 94 9.29 -9.36 2.95
CA ARG A 94 8.46 -8.38 2.23
C ARG A 94 7.25 -8.02 3.10
N LEU A 95 7.27 -6.79 3.62
CA LEU A 95 6.24 -6.26 4.49
C LEU A 95 5.34 -5.27 3.75
N GLY A 96 4.02 -5.48 3.81
CA GLY A 96 3.04 -4.45 3.49
C GLY A 96 2.67 -3.68 4.74
N VAL A 97 2.78 -2.35 4.73
CA VAL A 97 2.50 -1.54 5.92
C VAL A 97 1.71 -0.30 5.57
N ILE A 98 0.77 0.08 6.42
CA ILE A 98 0.16 1.41 6.34
C ILE A 98 1.13 2.45 6.90
N SER A 99 1.15 3.67 6.31
CA SER A 99 2.12 4.72 6.64
C SER A 99 2.21 5.04 8.12
N SER A 100 1.09 5.05 8.84
CA SER A 100 1.05 5.32 10.28
C SER A 100 1.82 4.27 11.10
N VAL A 101 1.73 2.99 10.74
CA VAL A 101 2.47 1.90 11.42
C VAL A 101 3.93 1.92 11.00
N GLY A 102 4.21 2.15 9.71
CA GLY A 102 5.56 2.24 9.16
C GLY A 102 6.40 3.31 9.85
N CYS A 103 5.82 4.48 10.14
CA CYS A 103 6.52 5.59 10.78
C CYS A 103 6.57 5.49 12.32
N SER A 104 5.67 4.75 12.96
CA SER A 104 5.53 4.76 14.43
C SER A 104 6.05 3.48 15.09
N LEU A 105 5.34 2.38 14.92
CA LEU A 105 5.59 1.13 15.64
C LEU A 105 6.69 0.28 15.00
N LEU A 106 6.69 0.20 13.68
CA LEU A 106 7.56 -0.69 12.93
C LEU A 106 9.06 -0.44 13.18
N PRO A 107 9.57 0.81 13.27
CA PRO A 107 11.00 1.04 13.51
C PRO A 107 11.52 0.42 14.81
N GLN A 108 10.72 0.42 15.86
CA GLN A 108 11.10 -0.16 17.15
C GLN A 108 11.15 -1.69 17.07
N TRP A 109 10.18 -2.30 16.40
CA TRP A 109 10.14 -3.76 16.22
C TRP A 109 11.28 -4.24 15.33
N LEU A 110 11.51 -3.56 14.20
CA LEU A 110 12.59 -3.93 13.28
C LEU A 110 13.98 -3.73 13.90
N LYS A 111 14.16 -2.71 14.75
CA LYS A 111 15.42 -2.51 15.47
C LYS A 111 15.74 -3.70 16.35
N SER A 112 14.77 -4.17 17.15
CA SER A 112 14.97 -5.33 18.03
C SER A 112 15.18 -6.63 17.24
N PHE A 113 14.43 -6.80 16.17
CA PHE A 113 14.54 -7.96 15.29
C PHE A 113 15.90 -8.01 14.57
N HIS A 114 16.37 -6.88 14.02
CA HIS A 114 17.63 -6.79 13.31
C HIS A 114 18.85 -7.07 14.21
N LEU A 115 18.79 -6.72 15.51
CA LEU A 115 19.84 -7.06 16.46
C LEU A 115 19.98 -8.58 16.63
N GLN A 116 18.88 -9.31 16.51
CA GLN A 116 18.86 -10.78 16.64
C GLN A 116 19.18 -11.48 15.31
N TYR A 117 18.75 -10.91 14.21
CA TYR A 117 18.87 -11.47 12.86
C TYR A 117 19.48 -10.44 11.88
N PRO A 118 20.77 -10.13 11.99
CA PRO A 118 21.41 -9.05 11.22
C PRO A 118 21.51 -9.32 9.70
N GLN A 119 21.38 -10.58 9.28
CA GLN A 119 21.42 -10.97 7.87
C GLN A 119 20.03 -10.93 7.20
N ILE A 120 18.96 -10.60 7.95
CA ILE A 120 17.64 -10.43 7.37
C ILE A 120 17.44 -8.96 6.95
N HIS A 121 17.05 -8.79 5.71
CA HIS A 121 16.68 -7.51 5.13
C HIS A 121 15.16 -7.35 5.05
N PHE A 122 14.68 -6.14 4.86
CA PHE A 122 13.27 -5.85 4.73
C PHE A 122 13.00 -5.11 3.43
N SER A 123 11.94 -5.51 2.73
CA SER A 123 11.37 -4.78 1.60
C SER A 123 10.00 -4.28 2.02
N LEU A 124 9.82 -2.96 2.09
CA LEU A 124 8.55 -2.36 2.53
C LEU A 124 7.71 -1.95 1.32
N TYR A 125 6.44 -2.37 1.33
CA TYR A 125 5.40 -1.85 0.46
C TYR A 125 4.44 -1.01 1.30
N GLU A 126 4.49 0.30 1.10
CA GLU A 126 3.67 1.25 1.85
C GLU A 126 2.48 1.71 1.02
N SER A 127 1.26 1.48 1.54
CA SER A 127 0.02 1.87 0.89
C SER A 127 -1.17 1.86 1.87
N ASP A 128 -2.40 1.99 1.35
CA ASP A 128 -3.61 1.75 2.12
C ASP A 128 -3.86 0.26 2.39
N THR A 129 -4.76 -0.02 3.36
CA THR A 129 -5.09 -1.37 3.79
C THR A 129 -5.49 -2.30 2.63
N TYR A 130 -6.29 -1.81 1.68
CA TYR A 130 -6.85 -2.65 0.63
C TYR A 130 -5.81 -3.03 -0.42
N GLN A 131 -4.97 -2.09 -0.82
CA GLN A 131 -3.85 -2.34 -1.74
C GLN A 131 -2.81 -3.29 -1.12
N ILE A 132 -2.53 -3.16 0.19
CA ILE A 132 -1.63 -4.07 0.89
C ILE A 132 -2.21 -5.49 0.93
N LEU A 133 -3.51 -5.64 1.24
CA LEU A 133 -4.17 -6.95 1.25
C LEU A 133 -4.22 -7.57 -0.14
N GLU A 134 -4.41 -6.78 -1.20
CA GLU A 134 -4.29 -7.26 -2.57
C GLU A 134 -2.89 -7.81 -2.86
N LYS A 135 -1.84 -7.14 -2.40
CA LYS A 135 -0.45 -7.60 -2.52
C LYS A 135 -0.20 -8.89 -1.73
N LEU A 136 -0.81 -9.02 -0.55
CA LEU A 136 -0.72 -10.22 0.27
C LEU A 136 -1.38 -11.42 -0.45
N HIS A 137 -2.56 -11.24 -1.02
CA HIS A 137 -3.22 -12.29 -1.82
C HIS A 137 -2.48 -12.67 -3.12
N GLN A 138 -1.61 -11.79 -3.60
CA GLN A 138 -0.77 -12.02 -4.78
C GLN A 138 0.63 -12.56 -4.41
N ASP A 139 0.88 -12.92 -3.16
CA ASP A 139 2.17 -13.36 -2.61
C ASP A 139 3.32 -12.35 -2.85
N ARG A 140 2.99 -11.06 -3.06
CA ARG A 140 3.96 -9.99 -3.28
C ARG A 140 4.48 -9.39 -1.98
N VAL A 141 3.74 -9.54 -0.90
CA VAL A 141 4.17 -9.31 0.48
C VAL A 141 3.82 -10.55 1.31
N GLU A 142 4.62 -10.85 2.32
CA GLU A 142 4.48 -12.04 3.16
C GLU A 142 3.72 -11.74 4.45
N LEU A 143 3.87 -10.53 4.93
CA LEU A 143 3.20 -10.03 6.12
C LEU A 143 2.58 -8.66 5.81
N ALA A 144 1.42 -8.41 6.39
CA ALA A 144 0.70 -7.15 6.25
C ALA A 144 0.38 -6.55 7.61
N LEU A 145 0.85 -5.34 7.86
CA LEU A 145 0.51 -4.56 9.04
C LEU A 145 -0.53 -3.52 8.63
N VAL A 146 -1.78 -3.82 8.91
CA VAL A 146 -2.94 -3.05 8.44
C VAL A 146 -3.87 -2.72 9.61
N ARG A 147 -4.81 -1.82 9.36
CA ARG A 147 -5.80 -1.40 10.36
C ARG A 147 -7.20 -1.85 9.98
N SER A 148 -7.94 -2.37 10.94
CA SER A 148 -9.37 -2.67 10.78
C SER A 148 -10.20 -1.39 10.51
N PRO A 149 -11.40 -1.50 9.89
CA PRO A 149 -12.04 -2.72 9.42
C PRO A 149 -11.51 -3.18 8.04
N PHE A 150 -11.44 -4.50 7.81
CA PHE A 150 -11.17 -5.12 6.50
C PHE A 150 -11.68 -6.57 6.50
N SER A 151 -11.92 -7.15 5.31
CA SER A 151 -12.20 -8.58 5.17
C SER A 151 -10.88 -9.36 5.31
N ALA A 152 -10.89 -10.41 6.15
CA ALA A 152 -9.75 -11.30 6.37
C ALA A 152 -9.96 -12.69 5.72
N GLU A 153 -10.78 -12.76 4.65
CA GLU A 153 -11.03 -14.00 3.95
C GLU A 153 -9.72 -14.56 3.36
N GLY A 154 -9.43 -15.83 3.67
CA GLY A 154 -8.21 -16.50 3.22
C GLY A 154 -6.91 -16.03 3.87
N ILE A 155 -6.97 -15.20 4.91
CA ILE A 155 -5.79 -14.63 5.60
C ILE A 155 -5.81 -15.01 7.08
N GLN A 156 -4.66 -15.46 7.59
CA GLN A 156 -4.47 -15.59 9.02
C GLN A 156 -4.27 -14.21 9.65
N LYS A 157 -5.09 -13.87 10.64
CA LYS A 157 -5.09 -12.56 11.31
C LYS A 157 -4.66 -12.67 12.76
N VAL A 158 -3.76 -11.77 13.16
CA VAL A 158 -3.36 -11.56 14.57
C VAL A 158 -3.67 -10.11 14.94
N SER A 159 -4.46 -9.91 16.00
CA SER A 159 -4.70 -8.56 16.54
C SER A 159 -3.55 -8.15 17.44
N LEU A 160 -2.92 -7.01 17.14
CA LEU A 160 -1.79 -6.49 17.90
C LEU A 160 -2.25 -5.55 19.01
N GLN A 161 -3.02 -4.52 18.67
CA GLN A 161 -3.55 -3.56 19.64
C GLN A 161 -4.84 -2.92 19.15
N THR A 162 -5.60 -2.35 20.07
CA THR A 162 -6.75 -1.50 19.79
C THR A 162 -6.36 -0.04 20.04
N GLU A 163 -6.76 0.86 19.16
CA GLU A 163 -6.49 2.29 19.28
C GLU A 163 -7.79 3.08 19.34
N SER A 164 -7.78 4.12 20.16
CA SER A 164 -8.85 5.10 20.17
C SER A 164 -8.66 6.15 19.09
N LEU A 165 -9.76 6.67 18.55
CA LEU A 165 -9.74 7.94 17.84
C LEU A 165 -9.60 9.07 18.85
N ILE A 166 -8.78 10.04 18.52
CA ILE A 166 -8.51 11.20 19.34
C ILE A 166 -8.76 12.48 18.55
N ALA A 167 -9.13 13.54 19.26
CA ALA A 167 -9.22 14.88 18.74
C ALA A 167 -7.86 15.57 18.89
N VAL A 168 -7.39 16.24 17.85
CA VAL A 168 -6.12 16.99 17.83
C VAL A 168 -6.35 18.38 17.25
N GLY A 169 -5.64 19.38 17.73
CA GLY A 169 -5.76 20.73 17.20
C GLY A 169 -5.00 21.77 18.01
N HIS A 170 -5.11 23.00 17.57
CA HIS A 170 -4.54 24.12 18.29
C HIS A 170 -5.24 24.28 19.65
N HIS A 171 -4.50 24.65 20.68
CA HIS A 171 -5.01 24.76 22.06
C HIS A 171 -6.25 25.66 22.21
N SER A 172 -6.42 26.64 21.32
CA SER A 172 -7.59 27.55 21.34
C SER A 172 -8.94 26.86 21.09
N PHE A 173 -8.93 25.64 20.58
CA PHE A 173 -10.14 24.85 20.36
C PHE A 173 -10.54 23.99 21.57
N PHE A 174 -9.67 23.85 22.55
CA PHE A 174 -9.89 23.01 23.72
C PHE A 174 -10.02 23.85 25.00
N SER A 175 -10.85 23.41 25.91
CA SER A 175 -10.81 23.84 27.30
C SER A 175 -9.59 23.18 27.99
N ASP A 176 -9.33 23.58 29.26
CA ASP A 176 -8.26 22.97 30.08
C ASP A 176 -8.53 21.50 30.47
N ALA A 177 -9.56 20.89 29.92
CA ALA A 177 -9.92 19.49 30.15
C ALA A 177 -9.14 18.56 29.20
N ASP A 178 -8.76 17.38 29.69
CA ASP A 178 -8.06 16.33 28.91
C ASP A 178 -8.97 15.60 27.91
N THR A 179 -10.27 15.95 27.89
CA THR A 179 -11.24 15.30 27.00
C THR A 179 -12.18 16.34 26.40
N ILE A 180 -12.64 16.07 25.17
CA ILE A 180 -13.68 16.84 24.51
C ILE A 180 -14.90 15.93 24.28
N SER A 181 -16.09 16.41 24.56
CA SER A 181 -17.33 15.66 24.31
C SER A 181 -17.65 15.65 22.80
N LEU A 182 -18.44 14.66 22.37
CA LEU A 182 -18.90 14.61 20.97
C LEU A 182 -19.82 15.78 20.62
N GLN A 183 -20.57 16.32 21.61
CA GLN A 183 -21.39 17.53 21.46
C GLN A 183 -20.51 18.74 21.14
N GLU A 184 -19.51 19.00 21.98
CA GLU A 184 -18.56 20.10 21.76
C GLU A 184 -17.77 19.93 20.45
N LEU A 185 -17.42 18.69 20.09
CA LEU A 185 -16.73 18.39 18.85
C LEU A 185 -17.60 18.71 17.62
N ALA A 186 -18.91 18.42 17.68
CA ALA A 186 -19.86 18.70 16.59
C ALA A 186 -20.06 20.20 16.31
N GLU A 187 -19.83 21.05 17.31
CA GLU A 187 -19.94 22.51 17.20
C GLU A 187 -18.70 23.20 16.61
N ARG A 188 -17.64 22.43 16.38
CA ARG A 188 -16.35 22.95 15.89
C ARG A 188 -16.10 22.59 14.43
N PRO A 189 -15.28 23.35 13.68
CA PRO A 189 -14.86 22.97 12.35
C PRO A 189 -14.00 21.72 12.43
N LEU A 190 -14.45 20.61 11.79
CA LEU A 190 -13.76 19.34 11.83
C LEU A 190 -12.93 19.09 10.58
N ILE A 191 -11.73 18.58 10.77
CA ILE A 191 -10.83 18.10 9.72
C ILE A 191 -10.76 16.58 9.85
N ILE A 192 -11.30 15.88 8.84
CA ILE A 192 -11.51 14.45 8.92
C ILE A 192 -10.54 13.71 7.99
N TYR A 193 -9.81 12.75 8.54
CA TYR A 193 -9.16 11.74 7.74
C TYR A 193 -10.23 10.80 7.19
N ARG A 194 -10.37 10.70 5.87
CA ARG A 194 -11.47 10.01 5.15
C ARG A 194 -11.73 8.59 5.67
N ARG A 195 -10.68 7.90 6.11
CA ARG A 195 -10.82 6.55 6.68
C ARG A 195 -11.83 6.49 7.83
N TRP A 196 -11.95 7.54 8.61
CA TRP A 196 -12.83 7.60 9.79
C TRP A 196 -14.18 8.25 9.50
N GLU A 197 -14.38 8.78 8.30
CA GLU A 197 -15.58 9.52 7.92
C GLU A 197 -16.87 8.71 8.17
N HIS A 198 -16.88 7.44 7.75
CA HIS A 198 -18.05 6.58 7.92
C HIS A 198 -18.38 6.36 9.41
N ILE A 199 -17.37 6.06 10.23
CA ILE A 199 -17.53 5.81 11.68
C ILE A 199 -18.02 7.08 12.38
N LEU A 200 -17.41 8.23 12.09
CA LEU A 200 -17.78 9.52 12.68
C LEU A 200 -19.19 9.92 12.26
N ASN A 201 -19.52 9.82 10.97
CA ASN A 201 -20.88 10.10 10.48
C ASN A 201 -21.94 9.21 11.16
N GLN A 202 -21.65 7.93 11.32
CA GLN A 202 -22.55 7.02 12.02
C GLN A 202 -22.72 7.43 13.49
N THR A 203 -21.63 7.74 14.18
CA THR A 203 -21.64 8.16 15.58
C THR A 203 -22.44 9.45 15.78
N PHE A 204 -22.18 10.49 14.98
CA PHE A 204 -22.91 11.76 15.09
C PHE A 204 -24.39 11.60 14.73
N ARG A 205 -24.74 10.78 13.74
CA ARG A 205 -26.15 10.47 13.42
C ARG A 205 -26.87 9.75 14.56
N THR A 206 -26.22 8.77 15.19
CA THR A 206 -26.81 8.03 16.32
C THR A 206 -27.09 8.94 17.51
N LEU A 207 -26.30 10.00 17.67
CA LEU A 207 -26.44 11.00 18.74
C LEU A 207 -27.30 12.21 18.32
N GLU A 208 -27.84 12.20 17.10
CA GLU A 208 -28.63 13.31 16.53
C GLU A 208 -27.87 14.65 16.51
N LEU A 209 -26.54 14.60 16.42
CA LEU A 209 -25.68 15.78 16.42
C LEU A 209 -25.44 16.25 14.98
N PRO A 210 -25.75 17.51 14.63
CA PRO A 210 -25.36 18.09 13.36
C PRO A 210 -23.85 18.28 13.32
N VAL A 211 -23.21 17.84 12.26
CA VAL A 211 -21.76 18.00 12.09
C VAL A 211 -21.44 18.73 10.80
N SER A 212 -20.48 19.63 10.86
CA SER A 212 -19.94 20.32 9.69
C SER A 212 -18.45 20.02 9.55
N TYR A 213 -18.07 19.47 8.37
CA TYR A 213 -16.67 19.22 8.06
C TYR A 213 -16.06 20.42 7.36
N PHE A 214 -15.03 21.01 7.95
CA PHE A 214 -14.19 21.98 7.28
C PHE A 214 -13.40 21.33 6.15
N CYS A 215 -12.89 20.12 6.36
CA CYS A 215 -12.13 19.38 5.36
C CYS A 215 -12.24 17.86 5.59
N VAL A 216 -12.34 17.12 4.48
CA VAL A 216 -12.12 15.66 4.47
C VAL A 216 -10.95 15.39 3.56
N ASN A 217 -9.91 14.72 4.06
CA ASN A 217 -8.66 14.48 3.32
C ASN A 217 -8.21 13.01 3.40
N GLU A 218 -7.24 12.64 2.57
CA GLU A 218 -6.76 11.25 2.41
C GLU A 218 -5.52 10.91 3.26
N ASP A 219 -4.96 11.88 4.03
CA ASP A 219 -3.74 11.67 4.80
C ASP A 219 -3.90 12.21 6.22
N ALA A 220 -3.74 11.34 7.21
CA ALA A 220 -3.82 11.71 8.62
C ALA A 220 -2.78 12.78 9.03
N ARG A 221 -1.62 12.82 8.37
CA ARG A 221 -0.60 13.87 8.61
C ARG A 221 -1.12 15.23 8.20
N THR A 222 -1.80 15.33 7.06
CA THR A 222 -2.46 16.56 6.63
C THR A 222 -3.51 16.99 7.66
N THR A 223 -4.30 16.04 8.19
CA THR A 223 -5.26 16.32 9.27
C THR A 223 -4.57 16.93 10.46
N VAL A 224 -3.46 16.34 10.95
CA VAL A 224 -2.71 16.84 12.11
C VAL A 224 -2.12 18.23 11.86
N TYR A 225 -1.45 18.43 10.71
CA TYR A 225 -0.83 19.73 10.39
C TYR A 225 -1.84 20.87 10.28
N TRP A 226 -2.99 20.63 9.66
CA TRP A 226 -4.03 21.64 9.53
C TRP A 226 -4.72 21.94 10.85
N ALA A 227 -4.88 20.92 11.68
CA ALA A 227 -5.43 21.09 13.01
C ALA A 227 -4.47 21.89 13.92
N ASP A 228 -3.16 21.63 13.85
CA ASP A 228 -2.13 22.39 14.55
C ASP A 228 -2.05 23.85 14.07
N ALA A 229 -2.27 24.08 12.79
CA ALA A 229 -2.34 25.41 12.18
C ALA A 229 -3.62 26.21 12.60
N GLY A 230 -4.51 25.62 13.41
CA GLY A 230 -5.72 26.29 13.92
C GLY A 230 -6.86 26.38 12.90
N LEU A 231 -6.89 25.53 11.86
CA LEU A 231 -7.96 25.51 10.88
C LEU A 231 -9.21 24.74 11.35
N GLY A 232 -9.08 23.96 12.42
CA GLY A 232 -10.15 23.15 12.98
C GLY A 232 -9.62 22.06 13.91
N ILE A 233 -10.51 21.16 14.33
CA ILE A 233 -10.15 20.00 15.13
C ILE A 233 -10.01 18.78 14.20
N GLY A 234 -8.83 18.17 14.21
CA GLY A 234 -8.53 16.95 13.48
C GLY A 234 -8.97 15.71 14.26
N THR A 235 -9.45 14.66 13.56
CA THR A 235 -9.71 13.36 14.19
C THR A 235 -8.79 12.31 13.57
N VAL A 236 -7.94 11.72 14.41
CA VAL A 236 -6.93 10.74 14.02
C VAL A 236 -6.83 9.62 15.04
N SER A 237 -6.17 8.52 14.71
CA SER A 237 -5.80 7.54 15.72
C SER A 237 -4.48 7.91 16.39
N TYR A 238 -4.28 7.44 17.60
CA TYR A 238 -3.12 7.79 18.45
C TYR A 238 -1.77 7.55 17.76
N THR A 239 -1.61 6.51 16.96
CA THR A 239 -0.38 6.22 16.22
C THR A 239 0.04 7.30 15.21
N HIS A 240 -0.86 8.19 14.82
CA HIS A 240 -0.52 9.30 13.94
C HIS A 240 0.19 10.46 14.66
N LEU A 241 0.22 10.44 16.01
CA LEU A 241 0.83 11.50 16.84
C LEU A 241 2.31 11.30 17.15
N THR A 242 2.93 10.24 16.70
CA THR A 242 4.37 9.99 16.92
C THR A 242 5.30 10.88 16.08
N LEU A 243 4.75 11.80 15.30
CA LEU A 243 5.48 12.96 14.81
C LEU A 243 5.79 13.90 15.99
N PRO A 244 6.93 14.63 15.99
CA PRO A 244 7.30 15.51 17.09
C PRO A 244 6.42 16.75 17.19
N THR A 245 5.13 16.56 17.42
CA THR A 245 4.19 17.62 17.69
C THR A 245 4.06 17.79 19.21
N LYS A 246 4.47 18.92 19.66
CA LYS A 246 4.36 19.33 21.07
C LYS A 246 2.88 19.44 21.44
N ARG A 247 2.48 18.63 22.43
CA ARG A 247 1.22 18.57 23.14
C ARG A 247 0.06 17.84 22.46
N ILE A 248 -0.22 16.74 23.10
CA ILE A 248 -1.48 16.01 23.13
C ILE A 248 -2.33 16.65 24.21
N VAL A 249 -3.52 17.06 23.89
CA VAL A 249 -4.58 17.33 24.85
C VAL A 249 -5.69 16.33 24.61
#